data_2405923dc608c7b7c2de43816d250953
#
_entry.id   2405923dc608c7b7c2de43816d250953
#
_cell.length_a   1.000
_cell.length_b   1.000
_cell.length_c   1.000
_cell.angle_alpha   90.00
_cell.angle_beta   90.00
_cell.angle_gamma   90.00
#
_symmetry.space_group_name_H-M   'P 1'
#
loop_
_entity.id
_entity.type
_entity.pdbx_description
1 polymer ?
#
loop_
_entity_poly.entity_id
_entity_poly.type
_entity_poly.pdbx_seq_one_letter_code
_entity_poly.pdbx_strand_id
1 'polypeptide(L)'
;MQQSTLPTFLKYALPFGEYKSGDAQFVLKSGAIIYFRTSTNPFSIEGIQNTRAIWLDEGGLCSYTFWINIEGRAARTAAPIIVTTTPYGMNWPYQSLIKPLREGKRNDVAHFEWLSIDNPSFPKEEYERQKQILDPRTFRRKYMGIHERMEGLVYEITDENFMEPQKLPKGTRFFAGVDFGFAEGHEFAVIIRAVTPDGYHYDIDEFKQAGMDPNQQVMLCRSKMDVFHVERFYCDPARPDMISALNKAGCVAAGFHIGNENYKQIVPGINKHIEFIRSGRYKIIRGACPHLEDEYETYHWPEYIEGSVVKEVPVAINDHLMDATRYVTIGTMNLKVFEAPKPFVSRSHAVIDRFDPTKTSKTKRSWEAY
;
A
#
# COMPACT_ATOMS: atom_id res chain seq x y z
N MET A 1 9.59 -3.24 -16.78
CA MET A 1 10.24 -3.14 -18.09
C MET A 1 9.70 -4.15 -19.10
N GLN A 2 9.65 -5.46 -18.83
CA GLN A 2 9.19 -6.47 -19.82
C GLN A 2 7.69 -6.34 -20.20
N GLN A 3 6.85 -5.78 -19.36
CA GLN A 3 5.39 -5.72 -19.61
C GLN A 3 4.92 -4.42 -20.27
N SER A 4 5.68 -3.35 -20.24
CA SER A 4 5.28 -2.04 -20.80
C SER A 4 6.33 -1.39 -21.67
N THR A 5 7.50 -1.09 -21.14
CA THR A 5 8.53 -0.29 -21.82
C THR A 5 9.12 -1.04 -23.03
N LEU A 6 9.52 -2.31 -22.86
CA LEU A 6 10.12 -3.07 -23.94
C LEU A 6 9.18 -3.34 -25.11
N PRO A 7 7.92 -3.81 -24.91
CA PRO A 7 6.99 -3.99 -26.03
C PRO A 7 6.70 -2.69 -26.78
N THR A 8 6.55 -1.58 -26.07
CA THR A 8 6.34 -0.27 -26.69
C THR A 8 7.55 0.16 -27.51
N PHE A 9 8.76 0.00 -26.96
CA PHE A 9 10.00 0.27 -27.67
C PHE A 9 10.09 -0.58 -28.96
N LEU A 10 9.89 -1.88 -28.87
CA LEU A 10 9.99 -2.78 -30.03
C LEU A 10 8.99 -2.44 -31.13
N LYS A 11 7.76 -2.03 -30.76
CA LYS A 11 6.75 -1.60 -31.74
C LYS A 11 7.29 -0.53 -32.71
N TYR A 12 8.15 0.37 -32.24
CA TYR A 12 8.69 1.47 -33.04
C TYR A 12 10.13 1.22 -33.54
N ALA A 13 10.91 0.41 -32.82
CA ALA A 13 12.34 0.23 -33.08
C ALA A 13 12.64 -0.89 -34.08
N LEU A 14 11.77 -1.90 -34.23
CA LEU A 14 12.01 -3.05 -35.12
C LEU A 14 12.42 -2.71 -36.57
N PRO A 15 11.93 -1.63 -37.21
CA PRO A 15 12.40 -1.26 -38.54
C PRO A 15 13.89 -0.84 -38.57
N PHE A 16 14.49 -0.47 -37.45
CA PHE A 16 15.83 0.05 -37.34
C PHE A 16 16.89 -0.92 -36.83
N GLY A 17 16.47 -2.13 -36.40
CA GLY A 17 17.42 -3.10 -35.86
C GLY A 17 16.75 -4.41 -35.42
N GLU A 18 17.47 -5.17 -34.62
CA GLU A 18 17.05 -6.49 -34.11
C GLU A 18 17.17 -6.58 -32.59
N TYR A 19 16.18 -7.19 -31.94
CA TYR A 19 16.21 -7.45 -30.50
C TYR A 19 16.75 -8.84 -30.20
N LYS A 20 17.82 -8.92 -29.40
CA LYS A 20 18.45 -10.16 -28.92
C LYS A 20 18.01 -10.42 -27.49
N SER A 21 17.02 -11.28 -27.32
CA SER A 21 16.39 -11.55 -26.02
C SER A 21 17.34 -12.15 -24.99
N GLY A 22 18.26 -13.04 -25.40
CA GLY A 22 19.23 -13.67 -24.50
C GLY A 22 20.15 -12.67 -23.79
N ASP A 23 20.54 -11.62 -24.51
CA ASP A 23 21.46 -10.58 -23.98
C ASP A 23 20.71 -9.36 -23.48
N ALA A 24 19.38 -9.31 -23.62
CA ALA A 24 18.53 -8.14 -23.37
C ALA A 24 19.12 -6.88 -24.02
N GLN A 25 19.33 -6.92 -25.33
CA GLN A 25 19.90 -5.81 -26.12
C GLN A 25 19.22 -5.69 -27.47
N PHE A 26 19.18 -4.46 -27.97
CA PHE A 26 18.73 -4.16 -29.32
C PHE A 26 19.88 -3.65 -30.16
N VAL A 27 20.18 -4.33 -31.26
CA VAL A 27 21.29 -3.98 -32.17
C VAL A 27 20.73 -3.18 -33.33
N LEU A 28 21.12 -1.92 -33.45
CA LEU A 28 20.72 -1.07 -34.55
C LEU A 28 21.47 -1.46 -35.83
N LYS A 29 20.89 -1.19 -37.01
CA LYS A 29 21.53 -1.36 -38.32
C LYS A 29 22.84 -0.56 -38.47
N SER A 30 23.03 0.51 -37.68
CA SER A 30 24.27 1.28 -37.60
C SER A 30 25.39 0.61 -36.81
N GLY A 31 25.11 -0.53 -36.15
CA GLY A 31 26.03 -1.21 -35.23
C GLY A 31 25.96 -0.71 -33.80
N ALA A 32 25.18 0.34 -33.49
CA ALA A 32 24.99 0.77 -32.12
C ALA A 32 24.09 -0.22 -31.33
N ILE A 33 24.33 -0.33 -30.03
CA ILE A 33 23.65 -1.29 -29.19
C ILE A 33 22.90 -0.53 -28.08
N ILE A 34 21.62 -0.88 -27.87
CA ILE A 34 20.81 -0.42 -26.74
C ILE A 34 20.69 -1.59 -25.77
N TYR A 35 21.17 -1.42 -24.55
CA TYR A 35 21.14 -2.40 -23.49
C TYR A 35 19.94 -2.15 -22.58
N PHE A 36 19.15 -3.20 -22.32
CA PHE A 36 18.08 -3.17 -21.33
C PHE A 36 18.57 -3.80 -20.04
N ARG A 37 18.53 -3.05 -18.95
CA ARG A 37 19.00 -3.49 -17.65
C ARG A 37 17.97 -3.18 -16.57
N THR A 38 18.01 -3.91 -15.46
CA THR A 38 17.14 -3.69 -14.31
C THR A 38 17.94 -3.24 -13.11
N SER A 39 17.34 -2.43 -12.25
CA SER A 39 17.97 -1.92 -11.04
C SER A 39 18.00 -2.93 -9.87
N THR A 40 17.36 -4.09 -10.00
CA THR A 40 17.35 -5.14 -8.97
C THR A 40 18.75 -5.67 -8.65
N ASN A 41 19.64 -5.68 -9.64
CA ASN A 41 21.06 -5.88 -9.42
C ASN A 41 21.80 -4.57 -9.73
N PRO A 42 22.32 -3.84 -8.72
CA PRO A 42 23.01 -2.57 -8.92
C PRO A 42 24.25 -2.66 -9.81
N PHE A 43 24.83 -3.84 -9.98
CA PHE A 43 26.01 -4.12 -10.79
C PHE A 43 25.66 -4.61 -12.22
N SER A 44 24.39 -4.70 -12.58
CA SER A 44 23.93 -5.20 -13.89
C SER A 44 24.45 -4.39 -15.10
N ILE A 45 24.94 -3.18 -14.86
CA ILE A 45 25.51 -2.28 -15.86
C ILE A 45 27.05 -2.37 -15.96
N GLU A 46 27.69 -3.18 -15.12
CA GLU A 46 29.12 -3.40 -15.19
C GLU A 46 29.51 -4.09 -16.50
N GLY A 47 30.66 -3.72 -17.04
CA GLY A 47 31.12 -4.23 -18.33
C GLY A 47 30.62 -3.46 -19.56
N ILE A 48 29.57 -2.64 -19.47
CA ILE A 48 29.13 -1.78 -20.59
C ILE A 48 30.18 -0.67 -20.81
N GLN A 49 30.72 -0.62 -22.00
CA GLN A 49 31.73 0.37 -22.39
C GLN A 49 31.17 1.34 -23.44
N ASN A 50 31.82 2.48 -23.58
CA ASN A 50 31.50 3.49 -24.63
C ASN A 50 30.03 3.94 -24.59
N THR A 51 29.47 4.10 -23.40
CA THR A 51 28.11 4.59 -23.18
C THR A 51 27.95 5.97 -23.82
N ARG A 52 26.88 6.17 -24.61
CA ARG A 52 26.61 7.45 -25.31
C ARG A 52 25.44 8.21 -24.69
N ALA A 53 24.49 7.50 -24.07
CA ALA A 53 23.38 8.05 -23.31
C ALA A 53 22.84 6.98 -22.37
N ILE A 54 22.22 7.40 -21.28
CA ILE A 54 21.52 6.52 -20.35
C ILE A 54 20.12 7.09 -20.12
N TRP A 55 19.13 6.22 -20.16
CA TRP A 55 17.78 6.54 -19.71
C TRP A 55 17.42 5.66 -18.52
N LEU A 56 17.17 6.29 -17.38
CA LEU A 56 16.73 5.64 -16.15
C LEU A 56 15.24 5.92 -15.96
N ASP A 57 14.42 4.94 -16.31
CA ASP A 57 12.99 5.01 -16.15
C ASP A 57 12.60 4.64 -14.71
N GLU A 58 11.63 5.37 -14.13
CA GLU A 58 11.21 5.27 -12.73
C GLU A 58 12.40 5.35 -11.75
N GLY A 59 13.30 6.30 -11.98
CA GLY A 59 14.54 6.45 -11.22
C GLY A 59 14.33 6.53 -9.71
N GLY A 60 13.25 7.14 -9.25
CA GLY A 60 12.92 7.24 -7.84
C GLY A 60 12.69 5.91 -7.12
N LEU A 61 12.42 4.83 -7.85
CA LEU A 61 12.32 3.46 -7.32
C LEU A 61 13.66 2.73 -7.28
N CYS A 62 14.66 3.25 -7.95
CA CYS A 62 15.99 2.63 -7.98
C CYS A 62 16.79 2.96 -6.73
N SER A 63 17.68 2.04 -6.32
CA SER A 63 18.56 2.31 -5.19
C SER A 63 19.57 3.41 -5.51
N TYR A 64 20.01 4.14 -4.49
CA TYR A 64 21.07 5.15 -4.63
C TYR A 64 22.39 4.53 -5.10
N THR A 65 22.70 3.30 -4.68
CA THR A 65 23.87 2.56 -5.17
C THR A 65 23.82 2.35 -6.69
N PHE A 66 22.65 2.03 -7.23
CA PHE A 66 22.48 1.88 -8.67
C PHE A 66 22.70 3.21 -9.40
N TRP A 67 22.20 4.32 -8.83
CA TRP A 67 22.44 5.67 -9.36
C TRP A 67 23.92 6.01 -9.42
N ILE A 68 24.69 5.80 -8.35
CA ILE A 68 26.14 6.04 -8.31
C ILE A 68 26.86 5.24 -9.39
N ASN A 69 26.47 3.98 -9.61
CA ASN A 69 27.06 3.16 -10.67
C ASN A 69 26.73 3.72 -12.06
N ILE A 70 25.53 4.26 -12.27
CA ILE A 70 25.13 4.93 -13.52
C ILE A 70 25.97 6.20 -13.76
N GLU A 71 26.10 7.08 -12.75
CA GLU A 71 26.94 8.29 -12.85
C GLU A 71 28.39 7.92 -13.19
N GLY A 72 28.95 6.91 -12.54
CA GLY A 72 30.30 6.42 -12.81
C GLY A 72 30.48 5.89 -14.24
N ARG A 73 29.46 5.27 -14.84
CA ARG A 73 29.48 4.84 -16.24
C ARG A 73 29.41 6.02 -17.21
N ALA A 74 28.50 6.95 -16.94
CA ALA A 74 28.30 8.13 -17.75
C ALA A 74 29.55 9.04 -17.76
N ALA A 75 30.22 9.20 -16.63
CA ALA A 75 31.38 10.06 -16.43
C ALA A 75 32.54 9.71 -17.40
N ARG A 76 32.74 8.44 -17.73
CA ARG A 76 33.83 7.97 -18.61
C ARG A 76 33.76 8.53 -20.03
N THR A 77 32.56 8.84 -20.49
CA THR A 77 32.29 9.30 -21.88
C THR A 77 31.54 10.63 -21.92
N ALA A 78 31.34 11.26 -20.76
CA ALA A 78 30.47 12.43 -20.60
C ALA A 78 29.06 12.19 -21.18
N ALA A 79 28.54 10.98 -21.02
CA ALA A 79 27.24 10.61 -21.57
C ALA A 79 26.10 11.32 -20.80
N PRO A 80 25.11 11.92 -21.51
CA PRO A 80 23.94 12.46 -20.85
C PRO A 80 23.12 11.35 -20.20
N ILE A 81 22.52 11.68 -19.04
CA ILE A 81 21.59 10.80 -18.31
C ILE A 81 20.22 11.48 -18.28
N ILE A 82 19.21 10.76 -18.71
CA ILE A 82 17.81 11.15 -18.56
C ILE A 82 17.21 10.30 -17.44
N VAL A 83 16.64 10.95 -16.43
CA VAL A 83 15.91 10.30 -15.35
C VAL A 83 14.45 10.70 -15.45
N THR A 84 13.58 9.72 -15.66
CA THR A 84 12.13 9.90 -15.59
C THR A 84 11.61 9.26 -14.32
N THR A 85 10.76 9.94 -13.58
CA THR A 85 10.19 9.41 -12.34
C THR A 85 8.98 10.18 -11.89
N THR A 86 8.06 9.49 -11.22
CA THR A 86 7.14 10.11 -10.27
C THR A 86 7.90 10.49 -9.01
N PRO A 87 7.63 11.63 -8.35
CA PRO A 87 8.22 11.92 -7.05
C PRO A 87 7.85 10.86 -6.01
N TYR A 88 8.87 10.28 -5.38
CA TYR A 88 8.73 9.37 -4.25
C TYR A 88 9.33 10.04 -3.01
N GLY A 89 8.73 11.18 -2.59
CA GLY A 89 9.22 12.01 -1.50
C GLY A 89 10.51 12.75 -1.78
N MET A 90 11.34 12.86 -0.75
CA MET A 90 12.64 13.54 -0.80
C MET A 90 13.79 12.54 -0.95
N ASN A 91 13.61 11.52 -1.80
CA ASN A 91 14.60 10.47 -2.03
C ASN A 91 15.80 10.96 -2.86
N TRP A 92 16.67 10.05 -3.32
CA TRP A 92 17.92 10.40 -3.97
C TRP A 92 17.78 11.31 -5.22
N PRO A 93 16.77 11.22 -6.11
CA PRO A 93 16.62 12.16 -7.22
C PRO A 93 16.45 13.60 -6.72
N TYR A 94 15.66 13.78 -5.65
CA TYR A 94 15.52 15.09 -5.04
C TYR A 94 16.84 15.55 -4.39
N GLN A 95 17.44 14.72 -3.53
CA GLN A 95 18.62 15.10 -2.75
C GLN A 95 19.86 15.31 -3.61
N SER A 96 20.08 14.49 -4.64
CA SER A 96 21.30 14.50 -5.44
C SER A 96 21.21 15.37 -6.71
N LEU A 97 20.00 15.62 -7.21
CA LEU A 97 19.80 16.34 -8.47
C LEU A 97 19.04 17.65 -8.25
N ILE A 98 17.81 17.58 -7.76
CA ILE A 98 16.88 18.71 -7.75
C ILE A 98 17.25 19.75 -6.68
N LYS A 99 17.51 19.31 -5.44
CA LYS A 99 17.88 20.20 -4.33
C LYS A 99 19.18 20.94 -4.63
N PRO A 100 20.29 20.30 -5.03
CA PRO A 100 21.52 21.01 -5.38
C PRO A 100 21.36 21.94 -6.59
N LEU A 101 20.54 21.60 -7.59
CA LEU A 101 20.22 22.52 -8.68
C LEU A 101 19.50 23.78 -8.16
N ARG A 102 18.46 23.62 -7.33
CA ARG A 102 17.70 24.75 -6.74
C ARG A 102 18.56 25.63 -5.84
N GLU A 103 19.57 25.04 -5.19
CA GLU A 103 20.55 25.77 -4.35
C GLU A 103 21.70 26.38 -5.15
N GLY A 104 21.72 26.24 -6.47
CA GLY A 104 22.79 26.73 -7.34
C GLY A 104 24.14 26.00 -7.20
N LYS A 105 24.13 24.82 -6.57
CA LYS A 105 25.32 23.98 -6.34
C LYS A 105 25.62 23.03 -7.51
N ARG A 106 24.66 22.82 -8.41
CA ARG A 106 24.80 22.04 -9.66
C ARG A 106 24.29 22.86 -10.83
N ASN A 107 25.06 22.91 -11.93
CA ASN A 107 24.71 23.57 -13.18
C ASN A 107 24.69 22.62 -14.37
N ASP A 108 24.96 21.36 -14.12
CA ASP A 108 24.98 20.26 -15.10
C ASP A 108 23.66 19.47 -15.14
N VAL A 109 22.66 19.91 -14.38
CA VAL A 109 21.32 19.30 -14.28
C VAL A 109 20.27 20.26 -14.83
N ALA A 110 19.32 19.73 -15.62
CA ALA A 110 18.08 20.39 -15.97
C ALA A 110 16.90 19.61 -15.37
N HIS A 111 15.93 20.31 -14.82
CA HIS A 111 14.75 19.72 -14.19
C HIS A 111 13.48 20.18 -14.89
N PHE A 112 12.61 19.23 -15.24
CA PHE A 112 11.34 19.47 -15.90
C PHE A 112 10.23 18.81 -15.07
N GLU A 113 9.13 19.51 -14.88
CA GLU A 113 7.95 19.02 -14.16
C GLU A 113 6.73 19.07 -15.08
N TRP A 114 5.90 18.04 -15.05
CA TRP A 114 4.64 17.98 -15.77
C TRP A 114 3.51 17.57 -14.82
N LEU A 115 2.41 18.25 -14.92
CA LEU A 115 1.18 17.84 -14.25
C LEU A 115 0.48 16.75 -15.07
N SER A 116 -0.13 15.78 -14.39
CA SER A 116 -0.91 14.76 -15.11
C SER A 116 -2.03 15.37 -15.95
N ILE A 117 -2.60 16.51 -15.50
CA ILE A 117 -3.67 17.22 -16.21
C ILE A 117 -3.19 17.91 -17.51
N ASP A 118 -1.89 18.13 -17.65
CA ASP A 118 -1.30 18.72 -18.89
C ASP A 118 -1.24 17.70 -20.02
N ASN A 119 -1.40 16.41 -19.71
CA ASN A 119 -1.48 15.35 -20.72
C ASN A 119 -2.86 15.36 -21.37
N PRO A 120 -2.99 15.67 -22.68
CA PRO A 120 -4.31 15.72 -23.35
C PRO A 120 -5.06 14.40 -23.34
N SER A 121 -4.35 13.28 -23.19
CA SER A 121 -4.94 11.94 -23.11
C SER A 121 -5.37 11.54 -21.70
N PHE A 122 -5.12 12.38 -20.69
CA PHE A 122 -5.51 12.09 -19.31
C PHE A 122 -6.94 12.60 -19.06
N PRO A 123 -7.89 11.72 -18.64
CA PRO A 123 -9.28 12.15 -18.41
C PRO A 123 -9.38 13.13 -17.24
N LYS A 124 -9.98 14.30 -17.46
CA LYS A 124 -10.16 15.32 -16.42
C LYS A 124 -11.01 14.83 -15.25
N GLU A 125 -12.04 14.05 -15.56
CA GLU A 125 -12.94 13.45 -14.57
C GLU A 125 -12.17 12.51 -13.64
N GLU A 126 -11.21 11.77 -14.18
CA GLU A 126 -10.35 10.89 -13.39
C GLU A 126 -9.40 11.69 -12.49
N TYR A 127 -8.86 12.81 -12.99
CA TYR A 127 -8.03 13.71 -12.17
C TYR A 127 -8.80 14.25 -10.97
N GLU A 128 -10.03 14.75 -11.17
CA GLU A 128 -10.86 15.25 -10.08
C GLU A 128 -11.31 14.14 -9.13
N ARG A 129 -11.60 12.95 -9.65
CA ARG A 129 -11.90 11.77 -8.83
C ARG A 129 -10.72 11.42 -7.93
N GLN A 130 -9.52 11.35 -8.47
CA GLN A 130 -8.31 11.01 -7.70
C GLN A 130 -7.99 12.07 -6.65
N LYS A 131 -8.23 13.35 -6.94
CA LYS A 131 -8.07 14.45 -6.00
C LYS A 131 -8.98 14.33 -4.77
N GLN A 132 -10.19 13.77 -4.96
CA GLN A 132 -11.14 13.57 -3.87
C GLN A 132 -10.81 12.36 -2.99
N ILE A 133 -10.30 11.27 -3.57
CA ILE A 133 -10.15 9.99 -2.87
C ILE A 133 -8.74 9.77 -2.29
N LEU A 134 -7.70 10.32 -2.93
CA LEU A 134 -6.33 10.13 -2.45
C LEU A 134 -6.01 11.06 -1.27
N ASP A 135 -5.08 10.63 -0.43
CA ASP A 135 -4.40 11.54 0.49
C ASP A 135 -3.85 12.75 -0.26
N PRO A 136 -4.02 13.99 0.22
CA PRO A 136 -3.59 15.19 -0.50
C PRO A 136 -2.11 15.19 -0.88
N ARG A 137 -1.23 14.65 -0.03
CA ARG A 137 0.21 14.54 -0.30
C ARG A 137 0.47 13.53 -1.41
N THR A 138 -0.20 12.37 -1.35
CA THR A 138 -0.14 11.34 -2.40
C THR A 138 -0.65 11.88 -3.74
N PHE A 139 -1.73 12.67 -3.73
CA PHE A 139 -2.25 13.31 -4.93
C PHE A 139 -1.25 14.32 -5.51
N ARG A 140 -0.70 15.23 -4.68
CA ARG A 140 0.31 16.21 -5.13
C ARG A 140 1.53 15.53 -5.71
N ARG A 141 2.02 14.47 -5.09
CA ARG A 141 3.17 13.70 -5.60
C ARG A 141 2.88 13.06 -6.95
N LYS A 142 1.78 12.31 -7.06
CA LYS A 142 1.48 11.47 -8.23
C LYS A 142 0.95 12.26 -9.43
N TYR A 143 0.15 13.31 -9.18
CA TYR A 143 -0.58 14.01 -10.23
C TYR A 143 -0.07 15.43 -10.48
N MET A 144 0.61 16.01 -9.51
CA MET A 144 1.16 17.36 -9.63
C MET A 144 2.70 17.39 -9.67
N GLY A 145 3.37 16.23 -9.60
CA GLY A 145 4.84 16.15 -9.68
C GLY A 145 5.58 16.77 -8.49
N ILE A 146 4.90 17.05 -7.38
CA ILE A 146 5.48 17.76 -6.24
C ILE A 146 6.27 16.80 -5.36
N HIS A 147 7.55 17.10 -5.14
CA HIS A 147 8.37 16.43 -4.13
C HIS A 147 7.94 16.91 -2.74
N GLU A 148 7.28 16.06 -2.01
CA GLU A 148 6.75 16.33 -0.68
C GLU A 148 7.06 15.19 0.26
N ARG A 149 7.37 15.50 1.52
CA ARG A 149 7.61 14.50 2.57
C ARG A 149 6.29 13.94 3.08
N MET A 150 6.33 12.69 3.46
CA MET A 150 5.28 12.10 4.27
C MET A 150 5.65 12.38 5.74
N GLU A 151 4.91 13.25 6.40
CA GLU A 151 5.12 13.66 7.79
C GLU A 151 3.78 13.61 8.55
N GLY A 152 3.84 13.45 9.88
CA GLY A 152 2.66 13.39 10.73
C GLY A 152 1.93 12.03 10.65
N LEU A 153 0.67 12.01 11.06
CA LEU A 153 -0.13 10.79 11.06
C LEU A 153 -0.31 10.19 9.67
N VAL A 154 -0.33 8.86 9.62
CA VAL A 154 -0.56 8.11 8.37
C VAL A 154 -2.02 8.22 7.94
N TYR A 155 -2.94 8.18 8.89
CA TYR A 155 -4.38 8.24 8.66
C TYR A 155 -4.98 9.44 9.40
N GLU A 156 -5.94 10.08 8.76
CA GLU A 156 -6.74 11.15 9.36
C GLU A 156 -8.13 10.58 9.66
N ILE A 157 -8.37 10.22 10.90
CA ILE A 157 -9.67 9.77 11.40
C ILE A 157 -10.35 10.96 12.09
N THR A 158 -11.60 11.19 11.74
CA THR A 158 -12.44 12.25 12.31
C THR A 158 -13.68 11.64 12.97
N ASP A 159 -14.44 12.45 13.70
CA ASP A 159 -15.72 12.01 14.29
C ASP A 159 -16.68 11.39 13.25
N GLU A 160 -16.59 11.81 11.99
CA GLU A 160 -17.39 11.25 10.91
C GLU A 160 -17.07 9.76 10.63
N ASN A 161 -15.88 9.30 11.03
CA ASN A 161 -15.49 7.90 10.89
C ASN A 161 -16.00 7.01 12.03
N PHE A 162 -16.61 7.60 13.06
CA PHE A 162 -17.19 6.85 14.15
C PHE A 162 -18.72 6.69 13.99
N MET A 163 -19.23 5.59 14.49
CA MET A 163 -20.66 5.31 14.51
C MET A 163 -21.06 4.71 15.85
N GLU A 164 -22.19 5.17 16.38
CA GLU A 164 -22.76 4.57 17.59
C GLU A 164 -23.18 3.12 17.31
N PRO A 165 -23.08 2.24 18.32
CA PRO A 165 -23.51 0.85 18.21
C PRO A 165 -24.95 0.73 17.69
N GLN A 166 -25.09 0.09 16.54
CA GLN A 166 -26.41 -0.13 15.93
C GLN A 166 -26.47 -1.48 15.24
N LYS A 167 -27.69 -1.93 14.95
CA LYS A 167 -27.90 -3.17 14.21
C LYS A 167 -27.49 -2.98 12.75
N LEU A 168 -26.69 -3.90 12.25
CA LEU A 168 -26.25 -3.90 10.87
C LEU A 168 -27.32 -4.43 9.90
N PRO A 169 -27.35 -3.98 8.65
CA PRO A 169 -28.33 -4.41 7.65
C PRO A 169 -28.28 -5.93 7.40
N LYS A 170 -29.43 -6.49 7.00
CA LYS A 170 -29.48 -7.88 6.55
C LYS A 170 -28.60 -8.10 5.33
N GLY A 171 -27.83 -9.21 5.30
CA GLY A 171 -26.87 -9.50 4.25
C GLY A 171 -25.49 -8.93 4.50
N THR A 172 -25.24 -8.30 5.66
CA THR A 172 -23.88 -7.94 6.10
C THR A 172 -23.02 -9.19 6.20
N ARG A 173 -21.80 -9.08 5.68
CA ARG A 173 -20.79 -10.14 5.67
C ARG A 173 -19.64 -9.77 6.60
N PHE A 174 -19.01 -10.76 7.20
CA PHE A 174 -17.97 -10.54 8.21
C PHE A 174 -16.64 -11.12 7.75
N PHE A 175 -15.59 -10.33 7.90
CA PHE A 175 -14.23 -10.66 7.55
C PHE A 175 -13.29 -10.30 8.68
N ALA A 176 -12.11 -10.89 8.69
CA ALA A 176 -11.10 -10.55 9.69
C ALA A 176 -9.77 -10.19 9.01
N GLY A 177 -9.06 -9.23 9.58
CA GLY A 177 -7.65 -8.98 9.35
C GLY A 177 -6.84 -9.58 10.49
N VAL A 178 -5.70 -10.19 10.20
CA VAL A 178 -4.86 -10.85 11.21
C VAL A 178 -3.41 -10.49 10.99
N ASP A 179 -2.80 -9.92 12.02
CA ASP A 179 -1.36 -9.76 12.14
C ASP A 179 -0.82 -10.72 13.22
N PHE A 180 0.10 -11.62 12.83
CA PHE A 180 0.61 -12.66 13.70
C PHE A 180 1.77 -12.15 14.54
N GLY A 181 1.60 -12.04 15.86
CA GLY A 181 2.71 -11.84 16.79
C GLY A 181 3.65 -13.06 16.79
N PHE A 182 4.96 -12.83 16.62
CA PHE A 182 5.92 -13.93 16.46
C PHE A 182 7.03 -14.00 17.50
N ALA A 183 7.45 -12.87 18.04
CA ALA A 183 8.57 -12.80 18.98
C ALA A 183 8.12 -12.22 20.32
N GLU A 184 8.96 -12.42 21.34
CA GLU A 184 8.78 -11.76 22.62
C GLU A 184 8.68 -10.24 22.40
N GLY A 185 7.54 -9.65 22.80
CA GLY A 185 7.24 -8.23 22.57
C GLY A 185 6.45 -7.90 21.31
N HIS A 186 6.23 -8.85 20.39
CA HIS A 186 5.31 -8.65 19.27
C HIS A 186 3.88 -9.06 19.63
N GLU A 187 2.94 -8.19 19.34
CA GLU A 187 1.54 -8.41 19.64
C GLU A 187 0.84 -9.15 18.51
N PHE A 188 0.03 -10.11 18.85
CA PHE A 188 -0.95 -10.70 17.95
C PHE A 188 -2.16 -9.81 17.88
N ALA A 189 -2.59 -9.44 16.66
CA ALA A 189 -3.69 -8.54 16.44
C ALA A 189 -4.74 -9.12 15.46
N VAL A 190 -6.01 -8.93 15.79
CA VAL A 190 -7.15 -9.30 14.95
C VAL A 190 -8.15 -8.17 14.94
N ILE A 191 -8.61 -7.80 13.75
CA ILE A 191 -9.74 -6.88 13.56
C ILE A 191 -10.91 -7.61 12.88
N ILE A 192 -12.11 -7.41 13.36
CA ILE A 192 -13.33 -7.94 12.74
C ILE A 192 -14.05 -6.83 12.00
N ARG A 193 -14.23 -7.04 10.73
CA ARG A 193 -14.87 -6.09 9.80
C ARG A 193 -16.18 -6.61 9.27
N ALA A 194 -17.22 -5.83 9.46
CA ALA A 194 -18.51 -6.02 8.81
C ALA A 194 -18.54 -5.24 7.51
N VAL A 195 -18.95 -5.88 6.41
CA VAL A 195 -19.14 -5.28 5.10
C VAL A 195 -20.61 -5.38 4.73
N THR A 196 -21.27 -4.25 4.60
CA THR A 196 -22.69 -4.18 4.29
C THR A 196 -22.97 -4.31 2.79
N PRO A 197 -24.16 -4.70 2.36
CA PRO A 197 -24.51 -4.83 0.94
C PRO A 197 -24.36 -3.55 0.13
N ASP A 198 -24.48 -2.38 0.77
CA ASP A 198 -24.28 -1.05 0.17
C ASP A 198 -22.82 -0.59 0.20
N GLY A 199 -21.90 -1.44 0.66
CA GLY A 199 -20.45 -1.24 0.57
C GLY A 199 -19.84 -0.38 1.65
N TYR A 200 -20.50 -0.23 2.80
CA TYR A 200 -19.86 0.31 3.99
C TYR A 200 -19.07 -0.76 4.72
N HIS A 201 -17.96 -0.35 5.31
CA HIS A 201 -17.05 -1.18 6.10
C HIS A 201 -17.05 -0.68 7.54
N TYR A 202 -17.37 -1.56 8.48
CA TYR A 202 -17.42 -1.25 9.91
C TYR A 202 -16.44 -2.14 10.66
N ASP A 203 -15.48 -1.56 11.37
CA ASP A 203 -14.69 -2.30 12.35
C ASP A 203 -15.49 -2.38 13.65
N ILE A 204 -15.80 -3.61 14.04
CA ILE A 204 -16.83 -3.91 15.04
C ILE A 204 -16.32 -4.66 16.26
N ASP A 205 -15.12 -5.20 16.17
CA ASP A 205 -14.46 -5.91 17.28
C ASP A 205 -12.97 -6.05 16.96
N GLU A 206 -12.17 -6.06 18.00
CA GLU A 206 -10.72 -6.21 17.91
C GLU A 206 -10.19 -7.18 18.96
N PHE A 207 -8.97 -7.61 18.75
CA PHE A 207 -8.18 -8.28 19.78
C PHE A 207 -6.71 -7.94 19.57
N LYS A 208 -5.99 -7.66 20.67
CA LYS A 208 -4.57 -7.37 20.65
C LYS A 208 -3.92 -7.87 21.91
N GLN A 209 -2.91 -8.73 21.80
CA GLN A 209 -2.17 -9.26 22.96
C GLN A 209 -0.78 -9.74 22.57
N ALA A 210 0.22 -9.41 23.39
CA ALA A 210 1.58 -9.95 23.29
C ALA A 210 1.68 -11.36 23.91
N GLY A 211 2.68 -12.13 23.48
CA GLY A 211 3.09 -13.38 24.12
C GLY A 211 2.15 -14.58 23.89
N MET A 212 1.23 -14.49 22.91
CA MET A 212 0.39 -15.64 22.56
C MET A 212 1.14 -16.68 21.72
N ASP A 213 1.06 -17.93 22.12
CA ASP A 213 1.60 -19.02 21.31
C ASP A 213 0.73 -19.28 20.04
N PRO A 214 1.26 -19.97 19.02
CA PRO A 214 0.54 -20.23 17.77
C PRO A 214 -0.80 -20.91 17.94
N ASN A 215 -0.95 -21.82 18.89
CA ASN A 215 -2.22 -22.52 19.12
C ASN A 215 -3.25 -21.58 19.74
N GLN A 216 -2.84 -20.74 20.69
CA GLN A 216 -3.72 -19.71 21.27
C GLN A 216 -4.23 -18.74 20.21
N GLN A 217 -3.34 -18.30 19.27
CA GLN A 217 -3.72 -17.42 18.15
C GLN A 217 -4.78 -18.11 17.25
N VAL A 218 -4.55 -19.38 16.90
CA VAL A 218 -5.50 -20.17 16.10
C VAL A 218 -6.83 -20.36 16.83
N MET A 219 -6.82 -20.69 18.11
CA MET A 219 -8.04 -20.86 18.92
C MET A 219 -8.83 -19.56 19.02
N LEU A 220 -8.18 -18.42 19.18
CA LEU A 220 -8.85 -17.12 19.18
C LEU A 220 -9.53 -16.83 17.83
N CYS A 221 -8.82 -17.00 16.73
CA CYS A 221 -9.41 -16.83 15.40
C CYS A 221 -10.63 -17.75 15.21
N ARG A 222 -10.52 -18.99 15.64
CA ARG A 222 -11.66 -19.94 15.60
C ARG A 222 -12.84 -19.44 16.42
N SER A 223 -12.60 -18.96 17.65
CA SER A 223 -13.64 -18.36 18.49
C SER A 223 -14.30 -17.15 17.83
N LYS A 224 -13.50 -16.24 17.24
CA LYS A 224 -14.03 -15.08 16.50
C LYS A 224 -14.87 -15.51 15.29
N MET A 225 -14.44 -16.58 14.58
CA MET A 225 -15.21 -17.13 13.47
C MET A 225 -16.59 -17.64 13.96
N ASP A 226 -16.63 -18.36 15.08
CA ASP A 226 -17.88 -18.92 15.61
C ASP A 226 -18.84 -17.82 16.12
N VAL A 227 -18.30 -16.74 16.72
CA VAL A 227 -19.10 -15.62 17.26
C VAL A 227 -19.63 -14.71 16.16
N PHE A 228 -18.77 -14.32 15.20
CA PHE A 228 -19.12 -13.33 14.17
C PHE A 228 -19.46 -13.96 12.82
N HIS A 229 -19.37 -15.28 12.68
CA HIS A 229 -19.50 -15.97 11.38
C HIS A 229 -18.56 -15.41 10.31
N VAL A 230 -17.28 -15.23 10.70
CA VAL A 230 -16.26 -14.70 9.78
C VAL A 230 -16.11 -15.60 8.57
N GLU A 231 -16.34 -15.05 7.38
CA GLU A 231 -16.27 -15.80 6.13
C GLU A 231 -14.84 -16.03 5.67
N ARG A 232 -13.93 -15.08 5.95
CA ARG A 232 -12.51 -15.18 5.59
C ARG A 232 -11.62 -14.34 6.48
N PHE A 233 -10.44 -14.88 6.75
CA PHE A 233 -9.33 -14.22 7.45
C PHE A 233 -8.29 -13.80 6.42
N TYR A 234 -7.95 -12.51 6.37
CA TYR A 234 -6.89 -11.96 5.57
C TYR A 234 -5.68 -11.73 6.47
N CYS A 235 -4.61 -12.48 6.20
CA CYS A 235 -3.50 -12.60 7.12
C CYS A 235 -2.21 -12.04 6.52
N ASP A 236 -1.22 -11.75 7.38
CA ASP A 236 0.15 -11.49 6.94
C ASP A 236 0.67 -12.67 6.08
N PRO A 237 0.99 -12.43 4.80
CA PRO A 237 1.50 -13.47 3.91
C PRO A 237 2.91 -13.96 4.27
N ALA A 238 3.64 -13.27 5.16
CA ALA A 238 4.93 -13.71 5.66
C ALA A 238 4.84 -14.94 6.58
N ARG A 239 3.61 -15.32 7.00
CA ARG A 239 3.35 -16.44 7.90
C ARG A 239 2.48 -17.54 7.26
N PRO A 240 2.97 -18.21 6.20
CA PRO A 240 2.22 -19.29 5.53
C PRO A 240 1.96 -20.50 6.46
N ASP A 241 2.80 -20.70 7.46
CA ASP A 241 2.62 -21.70 8.52
C ASP A 241 1.35 -21.45 9.34
N MET A 242 1.14 -20.22 9.80
CA MET A 242 -0.04 -19.81 10.56
C MET A 242 -1.31 -19.82 9.70
N ILE A 243 -1.22 -19.36 8.45
CA ILE A 243 -2.34 -19.45 7.49
C ILE A 243 -2.75 -20.91 7.30
N SER A 244 -1.78 -21.83 7.17
CA SER A 244 -2.05 -23.26 7.08
C SER A 244 -2.68 -23.81 8.35
N ALA A 245 -2.22 -23.38 9.54
CA ALA A 245 -2.78 -23.80 10.81
C ALA A 245 -4.25 -23.34 10.98
N LEU A 246 -4.57 -22.08 10.62
CA LEU A 246 -5.94 -21.58 10.60
C LEU A 246 -6.84 -22.38 9.68
N ASN A 247 -6.39 -22.68 8.46
CA ASN A 247 -7.16 -23.50 7.52
C ASN A 247 -7.40 -24.93 8.05
N LYS A 248 -6.42 -25.55 8.71
CA LYS A 248 -6.57 -26.85 9.37
C LYS A 248 -7.58 -26.81 10.53
N ALA A 249 -7.66 -25.67 11.22
CA ALA A 249 -8.66 -25.45 12.26
C ALA A 249 -10.06 -25.10 11.73
N GLY A 250 -10.26 -25.11 10.41
CA GLY A 250 -11.53 -24.84 9.76
C GLY A 250 -11.84 -23.35 9.50
N CYS A 251 -10.88 -22.45 9.75
CA CYS A 251 -10.99 -21.06 9.34
C CYS A 251 -10.62 -20.93 7.87
N VAL A 252 -11.35 -20.15 7.09
CA VAL A 252 -10.98 -19.84 5.71
C VAL A 252 -9.97 -18.70 5.74
N ALA A 253 -8.67 -19.01 5.70
CA ALA A 253 -7.59 -18.04 5.82
C ALA A 253 -6.75 -17.96 4.54
N ALA A 254 -6.35 -16.74 4.17
CA ALA A 254 -5.46 -16.49 3.04
C ALA A 254 -4.53 -15.30 3.35
N GLY A 255 -3.31 -15.33 2.78
CA GLY A 255 -2.49 -14.14 2.72
C GLY A 255 -3.13 -13.08 1.83
N PHE A 256 -2.99 -11.82 2.20
CA PHE A 256 -3.46 -10.74 1.32
C PHE A 256 -2.49 -10.54 0.13
N HIS A 257 -3.04 -10.12 -1.02
CA HIS A 257 -2.24 -9.83 -2.20
C HIS A 257 -2.73 -8.56 -2.89
N ILE A 258 -1.81 -7.68 -3.27
CA ILE A 258 -2.07 -6.54 -4.13
C ILE A 258 -1.48 -6.86 -5.52
N GLY A 259 -2.33 -7.29 -6.45
CA GLY A 259 -1.91 -7.64 -7.81
C GLY A 259 -0.92 -8.81 -7.86
N ASN A 260 -0.04 -8.81 -8.88
CA ASN A 260 1.01 -9.81 -9.08
C ASN A 260 2.34 -9.43 -8.41
N GLU A 261 2.39 -8.36 -7.64
CA GLU A 261 3.61 -7.87 -7.03
C GLU A 261 3.80 -8.39 -5.60
N ASN A 262 5.06 -8.61 -5.25
CA ASN A 262 5.47 -9.05 -3.93
C ASN A 262 4.85 -8.16 -2.83
N TYR A 263 4.21 -8.77 -1.89
CA TYR A 263 3.45 -8.32 -0.71
C TYR A 263 4.13 -7.27 0.18
N LYS A 264 5.30 -6.78 -0.14
CA LYS A 264 6.07 -5.79 0.66
C LYS A 264 5.66 -4.33 0.44
N GLN A 265 4.61 -4.07 -0.32
CA GLN A 265 4.21 -2.68 -0.56
C GLN A 265 3.19 -2.21 0.48
N ILE A 266 3.71 -1.77 1.64
CA ILE A 266 2.90 -1.18 2.73
C ILE A 266 2.13 0.04 2.21
N VAL A 267 2.79 0.94 1.49
CA VAL A 267 2.22 2.21 1.02
C VAL A 267 1.01 2.05 0.10
N PRO A 268 0.96 1.12 -0.88
CA PRO A 268 -0.26 0.89 -1.65
C PRO A 268 -1.46 0.45 -0.81
N GLY A 269 -1.23 -0.37 0.21
CA GLY A 269 -2.28 -0.76 1.16
C GLY A 269 -2.78 0.40 2.00
N ILE A 270 -1.87 1.25 2.49
CA ILE A 270 -2.19 2.50 3.20
C ILE A 270 -3.06 3.39 2.32
N ASN A 271 -2.66 3.63 1.07
CA ASN A 271 -3.42 4.48 0.14
C ASN A 271 -4.84 3.93 -0.10
N LYS A 272 -5.00 2.62 -0.18
CA LYS A 272 -6.33 2.00 -0.31
C LYS A 272 -7.18 2.19 0.94
N HIS A 273 -6.60 2.10 2.11
CA HIS A 273 -7.33 2.36 3.34
C HIS A 273 -7.73 3.84 3.48
N ILE A 274 -6.84 4.76 3.11
CA ILE A 274 -7.14 6.21 3.04
C ILE A 274 -8.31 6.47 2.07
N GLU A 275 -8.35 5.78 0.92
CA GLU A 275 -9.46 5.89 -0.03
C GLU A 275 -10.80 5.52 0.63
N PHE A 276 -10.85 4.43 1.42
CA PHE A 276 -12.05 4.04 2.16
C PHE A 276 -12.44 5.06 3.23
N ILE A 277 -11.50 5.55 4.01
CA ILE A 277 -11.73 6.59 5.02
C ILE A 277 -12.34 7.83 4.35
N ARG A 278 -11.71 8.37 3.32
CA ARG A 278 -12.13 9.60 2.63
C ARG A 278 -13.42 9.45 1.84
N SER A 279 -13.74 8.26 1.36
CA SER A 279 -15.02 8.00 0.70
C SER A 279 -16.21 8.02 1.66
N GLY A 280 -15.97 8.14 2.97
CA GLY A 280 -16.98 8.06 4.02
C GLY A 280 -17.55 6.65 4.25
N ARG A 281 -17.02 5.64 3.54
CA ARG A 281 -17.48 4.25 3.62
C ARG A 281 -16.85 3.44 4.74
N TYR A 282 -15.82 3.97 5.38
CA TYR A 282 -15.16 3.33 6.51
C TYR A 282 -15.63 3.95 7.82
N LYS A 283 -16.05 3.10 8.75
CA LYS A 283 -16.51 3.49 10.07
C LYS A 283 -15.93 2.55 11.13
N ILE A 284 -15.78 3.06 12.33
CA ILE A 284 -15.44 2.32 13.56
C ILE A 284 -16.64 2.40 14.48
N ILE A 285 -17.06 1.26 15.03
CA ILE A 285 -18.13 1.27 16.05
C ILE A 285 -17.52 1.79 17.34
N ARG A 286 -18.08 2.86 17.87
CA ARG A 286 -17.60 3.56 19.07
C ARG A 286 -17.47 2.60 20.26
N GLY A 287 -16.28 2.57 20.86
CA GLY A 287 -15.97 1.71 22.01
C GLY A 287 -15.82 0.23 21.69
N ALA A 288 -15.90 -0.18 20.41
CA ALA A 288 -15.68 -1.57 20.02
C ALA A 288 -14.20 -1.89 19.74
N CYS A 289 -13.41 -0.87 19.36
CA CYS A 289 -12.02 -1.03 18.93
C CYS A 289 -11.09 0.03 19.58
N PRO A 290 -10.96 0.05 20.92
CA PRO A 290 -10.21 1.10 21.62
C PRO A 290 -8.71 1.10 21.30
N HIS A 291 -8.06 -0.07 21.13
CA HIS A 291 -6.65 -0.11 20.77
C HIS A 291 -6.42 0.31 19.32
N LEU A 292 -7.37 0.05 18.41
CA LEU A 292 -7.33 0.54 17.04
C LEU A 292 -7.43 2.06 17.01
N GLU A 293 -8.29 2.65 17.86
CA GLU A 293 -8.40 4.10 18.01
C GLU A 293 -7.06 4.70 18.46
N ASP A 294 -6.41 4.10 19.48
CA ASP A 294 -5.08 4.52 19.95
C ASP A 294 -4.00 4.41 18.86
N GLU A 295 -4.03 3.33 18.06
CA GLU A 295 -3.08 3.17 16.96
C GLU A 295 -3.30 4.23 15.86
N TYR A 296 -4.53 4.61 15.54
CA TYR A 296 -4.81 5.72 14.62
C TYR A 296 -4.23 7.05 15.08
N GLU A 297 -4.21 7.30 16.38
CA GLU A 297 -3.66 8.53 16.95
C GLU A 297 -2.12 8.55 16.99
N THR A 298 -1.49 7.37 16.92
CA THR A 298 -0.03 7.25 17.08
C THR A 298 0.70 6.78 15.83
N TYR A 299 0.01 6.15 14.87
CA TYR A 299 0.64 5.64 13.65
C TYR A 299 1.05 6.76 12.72
N HIS A 300 2.36 6.98 12.60
CA HIS A 300 2.92 8.14 11.93
C HIS A 300 4.05 7.80 10.97
N TRP A 301 4.32 8.73 10.05
CA TRP A 301 5.49 8.70 9.19
C TRP A 301 6.74 9.05 10.01
N PRO A 302 7.93 8.52 9.63
CA PRO A 302 9.16 8.82 10.34
C PRO A 302 9.50 10.31 10.26
N GLU A 303 9.98 10.86 11.36
CA GLU A 303 10.49 12.23 11.40
C GLU A 303 11.73 12.36 10.50
N TYR A 304 11.84 13.49 9.83
CA TYR A 304 12.99 13.78 9.00
C TYR A 304 14.15 14.27 9.87
N ILE A 305 15.29 13.58 9.72
CA ILE A 305 16.57 14.04 10.26
C ILE A 305 17.42 14.50 9.08
N GLU A 306 17.90 15.76 9.12
CA GLU A 306 18.70 16.33 8.05
C GLU A 306 19.97 15.48 7.79
N GLY A 307 20.20 15.16 6.52
CA GLY A 307 21.30 14.28 6.10
C GLY A 307 21.02 12.77 6.17
N SER A 308 19.85 12.36 6.65
CA SER A 308 19.46 10.95 6.65
C SER A 308 18.64 10.57 5.41
N VAL A 309 18.82 9.32 4.93
CA VAL A 309 17.92 8.71 3.96
C VAL A 309 16.77 8.07 4.72
N VAL A 310 15.67 8.80 4.84
CA VAL A 310 14.45 8.29 5.49
C VAL A 310 13.70 7.39 4.49
N LYS A 311 13.43 6.15 4.88
CA LYS A 311 12.52 5.28 4.12
C LYS A 311 11.10 5.81 4.28
N GLU A 312 10.38 5.99 3.19
CA GLU A 312 8.96 6.35 3.19
C GLU A 312 8.09 5.13 3.53
N VAL A 313 8.26 4.60 4.71
CA VAL A 313 7.37 3.63 5.35
C VAL A 313 7.06 4.15 6.74
N PRO A 314 5.86 3.96 7.26
CA PRO A 314 5.53 4.38 8.61
C PRO A 314 6.46 3.77 9.66
N VAL A 315 6.51 4.37 10.82
CA VAL A 315 7.25 3.84 11.97
C VAL A 315 6.52 2.59 12.47
N ALA A 316 7.23 1.46 12.48
CA ALA A 316 6.70 0.18 12.93
C ALA A 316 6.75 0.09 14.47
N ILE A 317 5.91 0.88 15.11
CA ILE A 317 5.73 0.90 16.58
C ILE A 317 4.24 0.94 16.84
N ASN A 318 3.72 -0.05 17.58
CA ASN A 318 2.31 -0.12 17.94
C ASN A 318 1.40 -0.02 16.69
N ASP A 319 1.66 -0.85 15.68
CA ASP A 319 1.03 -0.80 14.36
C ASP A 319 0.33 -2.11 13.95
N HIS A 320 0.16 -3.03 14.89
CA HIS A 320 -0.34 -4.38 14.61
C HIS A 320 -1.81 -4.40 14.17
N LEU A 321 -2.67 -3.56 14.77
CA LEU A 321 -4.05 -3.40 14.32
C LEU A 321 -4.14 -2.59 13.02
N MET A 322 -3.22 -1.64 12.80
CA MET A 322 -3.10 -0.94 11.50
C MET A 322 -2.78 -1.93 10.38
N ASP A 323 -1.88 -2.87 10.63
CA ASP A 323 -1.53 -3.93 9.69
C ASP A 323 -2.71 -4.89 9.45
N ALA A 324 -3.35 -5.37 10.50
CA ALA A 324 -4.56 -6.20 10.41
C ALA A 324 -5.69 -5.49 9.64
N THR A 325 -5.90 -4.19 9.94
CA THR A 325 -6.89 -3.34 9.23
C THR A 325 -6.55 -3.19 7.75
N ARG A 326 -5.27 -3.00 7.41
CA ARG A 326 -4.80 -2.94 6.03
C ARG A 326 -5.05 -4.26 5.28
N TYR A 327 -4.79 -5.41 5.93
CA TYR A 327 -4.99 -6.73 5.31
C TYR A 327 -6.46 -6.97 4.97
N VAL A 328 -7.38 -6.72 5.89
CA VAL A 328 -8.81 -6.88 5.62
C VAL A 328 -9.33 -5.85 4.62
N THR A 329 -8.79 -4.63 4.62
CA THR A 329 -9.16 -3.61 3.62
C THR A 329 -8.84 -4.08 2.21
N ILE A 330 -7.60 -4.54 1.98
CA ILE A 330 -7.17 -5.05 0.68
C ILE A 330 -7.98 -6.28 0.28
N GLY A 331 -8.21 -7.19 1.22
CA GLY A 331 -8.97 -8.41 0.98
C GLY A 331 -10.44 -8.18 0.62
N THR A 332 -11.03 -7.10 1.10
CA THR A 332 -12.46 -6.79 0.92
C THR A 332 -12.75 -5.71 -0.12
N MET A 333 -11.75 -4.96 -0.57
CA MET A 333 -11.93 -3.83 -1.50
C MET A 333 -12.55 -4.22 -2.86
N ASN A 334 -12.36 -5.44 -3.31
CA ASN A 334 -12.87 -5.96 -4.59
C ASN A 334 -14.15 -6.79 -4.42
N LEU A 335 -14.72 -6.85 -3.21
CA LEU A 335 -16.02 -7.47 -3.04
C LEU A 335 -17.03 -6.70 -3.89
N LYS A 336 -17.71 -7.40 -4.82
CA LYS A 336 -18.74 -6.79 -5.64
C LYS A 336 -19.83 -6.25 -4.72
N VAL A 337 -19.90 -4.93 -4.64
CA VAL A 337 -21.00 -4.22 -4.02
C VAL A 337 -22.16 -4.35 -5.00
N PHE A 338 -23.25 -4.99 -4.59
CA PHE A 338 -24.46 -5.02 -5.37
C PHE A 338 -25.19 -3.67 -5.19
N GLU A 339 -25.12 -2.83 -6.22
CA GLU A 339 -25.68 -1.49 -6.38
C GLU A 339 -24.92 -0.33 -5.69
N ALA A 340 -24.80 0.77 -6.44
CA ALA A 340 -24.37 2.05 -5.89
C ALA A 340 -25.32 2.50 -4.77
N PRO A 341 -24.83 3.09 -3.67
CA PRO A 341 -25.69 3.50 -2.58
C PRO A 341 -26.70 4.51 -3.05
N LYS A 342 -27.98 4.15 -3.05
CA LYS A 342 -29.06 5.14 -3.05
C LYS A 342 -28.97 5.88 -1.72
N PRO A 343 -29.13 7.21 -1.67
CA PRO A 343 -29.13 7.94 -0.41
C PRO A 343 -30.16 7.29 0.52
N PHE A 344 -29.74 7.02 1.73
CA PHE A 344 -30.53 6.32 2.75
C PHE A 344 -31.77 7.15 3.09
N VAL A 345 -32.91 6.81 2.48
CA VAL A 345 -34.22 7.20 2.96
C VAL A 345 -34.67 6.10 3.90
N SER A 346 -34.72 6.40 5.18
CA SER A 346 -35.13 5.44 6.22
C SER A 346 -36.52 4.91 5.91
N ARG A 347 -36.62 3.68 5.45
CA ARG A 347 -37.88 2.93 5.44
C ARG A 347 -37.65 1.55 6.03
N SER A 348 -38.28 1.35 7.19
CA SER A 348 -38.63 0.12 7.89
C SER A 348 -37.78 -1.15 7.67
N HIS A 349 -37.00 -1.39 8.51
CA HIS A 349 -36.33 -2.40 9.29
C HIS A 349 -36.76 -3.86 9.06
N ALA A 350 -35.89 -4.63 8.39
CA ALA A 350 -35.73 -6.02 8.72
C ALA A 350 -34.29 -6.17 9.27
N VAL A 351 -34.19 -6.30 10.56
CA VAL A 351 -32.93 -6.26 11.31
C VAL A 351 -32.47 -7.67 11.63
N ILE A 352 -31.18 -7.94 11.44
CA ILE A 352 -30.55 -9.17 11.91
C ILE A 352 -30.18 -8.98 13.38
N ASP A 353 -30.73 -9.85 14.25
CA ASP A 353 -30.43 -9.91 15.69
C ASP A 353 -29.00 -10.41 16.03
N ARG A 354 -28.06 -10.36 15.06
CA ARG A 354 -26.74 -10.99 15.21
C ARG A 354 -25.66 -10.10 15.78
N PHE A 355 -25.78 -8.79 15.64
CA PHE A 355 -24.84 -7.85 16.24
C PHE A 355 -25.59 -6.81 17.07
N ASP A 356 -25.50 -6.93 18.37
CA ASP A 356 -25.90 -5.94 19.35
C ASP A 356 -24.75 -5.85 20.36
N PRO A 357 -23.92 -4.82 20.30
CA PRO A 357 -22.76 -4.69 21.18
C PRO A 357 -23.17 -4.63 22.67
N THR A 358 -24.41 -4.28 22.96
CA THR A 358 -24.91 -4.29 24.34
C THR A 358 -25.14 -5.70 24.88
N LYS A 359 -25.28 -6.71 24.00
CA LYS A 359 -25.44 -8.12 24.38
C LYS A 359 -24.09 -8.85 24.55
N THR A 360 -23.01 -8.38 23.94
CA THR A 360 -21.66 -8.99 24.04
C THR A 360 -21.04 -8.76 25.43
N SER A 361 -21.47 -7.72 26.16
CA SER A 361 -20.94 -7.43 27.50
C SER A 361 -21.26 -8.53 28.55
N LYS A 362 -22.23 -9.39 28.28
CA LYS A 362 -22.55 -10.51 29.18
C LYS A 362 -21.71 -11.77 28.94
N THR A 363 -21.12 -11.91 27.79
CA THR A 363 -20.24 -13.06 27.46
C THR A 363 -18.77 -12.81 27.84
N LYS A 364 -18.36 -11.58 28.11
CA LYS A 364 -16.99 -11.26 28.60
C LYS A 364 -16.65 -11.87 29.97
N ARG A 365 -17.65 -12.35 30.73
CA ARG A 365 -17.42 -12.97 32.07
C ARG A 365 -17.05 -14.45 32.03
N SER A 366 -17.07 -15.13 30.88
CA SER A 366 -16.75 -16.56 30.82
C SER A 366 -15.30 -16.87 30.42
N TRP A 367 -14.47 -15.87 30.15
CA TRP A 367 -13.11 -16.06 29.68
C TRP A 367 -12.01 -15.92 30.77
N GLU A 368 -12.41 -15.57 32.02
CA GLU A 368 -11.48 -15.54 33.15
C GLU A 368 -11.26 -16.94 33.80
N ALA A 369 -11.75 -18.01 33.20
CA ALA A 369 -11.70 -19.34 33.78
C ALA A 369 -11.15 -20.44 32.87
N TYR A 370 -10.19 -20.13 32.00
CA TYR A 370 -9.35 -21.16 31.35
C TYR A 370 -7.94 -20.65 31.12
#